data_d07680c3ed06892cae3f3c8563681519
#
_entry.id   d07680c3ed06892cae3f3c8563681519
#
_cell.length_a   1.000
_cell.length_b   1.000
_cell.length_c   1.000
_cell.angle_alpha   90.00
_cell.angle_beta   90.00
_cell.angle_gamma   90.00
#
_symmetry.space_group_name_H-M   'P 1'
#
loop_
_entity.id
_entity.type
_entity.pdbx_description
1 polymer ?
#
loop_
_entity_poly.entity_id
_entity_poly.type
_entity_poly.pdbx_seq_one_letter_code
_entity_poly.pdbx_strand_id
1 'polypeptide(L)'
;MNVLREARLTAECTHNHPEGILGAEATALAIFECRHGRDITAAIEYSGYDVNINKADVENRFDETCQGTVPVAFWIINQSTSFEDALRRAVSLGADADTLGAIVGSIAEARWGIPDAMHQKVMEYLPEEMQNVILSTK
;
A
#
# COMPACT_ATOMS: atom_id res chain seq x y z
N MET A 1 -18.30 1.77 10.51
CA MET A 1 -17.38 0.62 10.34
C MET A 1 -16.06 0.99 11.00
N ASN A 2 -15.48 0.13 11.83
CA ASN A 2 -14.19 0.41 12.47
C ASN A 2 -13.09 -0.24 11.60
N VAL A 3 -12.41 0.56 10.77
CA VAL A 3 -11.42 0.10 9.80
C VAL A 3 -10.29 -0.71 10.46
N LEU A 4 -9.82 -0.30 11.64
CA LEU A 4 -8.74 -0.99 12.35
C LEU A 4 -9.18 -2.39 12.79
N ARG A 5 -10.38 -2.50 13.35
CA ARG A 5 -10.93 -3.80 13.79
C ARG A 5 -11.06 -4.77 12.61
N GLU A 6 -11.59 -4.32 11.49
CA GLU A 6 -11.76 -5.18 10.32
C GLU A 6 -10.41 -5.61 9.74
N ALA A 7 -9.45 -4.69 9.66
CA ALA A 7 -8.08 -5.02 9.23
C ALA A 7 -7.41 -6.06 10.14
N ARG A 8 -7.54 -5.88 11.46
CA ARG A 8 -7.05 -6.85 12.45
C ARG A 8 -7.65 -8.25 12.23
N LEU A 9 -8.97 -8.36 12.09
CA LEU A 9 -9.65 -9.63 11.88
C LEU A 9 -9.17 -10.36 10.63
N THR A 10 -8.84 -9.64 9.56
CA THR A 10 -8.27 -10.24 8.35
C THR A 10 -6.84 -10.72 8.55
N ALA A 11 -6.02 -10.00 9.30
CA ALA A 11 -4.64 -10.35 9.55
C ALA A 11 -4.50 -11.54 10.53
N GLU A 12 -5.29 -11.57 11.59
CA GLU A 12 -5.23 -12.59 12.64
C GLU A 12 -5.38 -14.03 12.12
N CYS A 13 -6.05 -14.22 10.98
CA CYS A 13 -6.26 -15.55 10.39
C CYS A 13 -4.95 -16.21 9.93
N THR A 14 -3.98 -15.42 9.48
CA THR A 14 -2.74 -15.91 8.83
C THR A 14 -1.48 -15.31 9.43
N HIS A 15 -1.52 -14.10 9.94
CA HIS A 15 -0.38 -13.31 10.42
C HIS A 15 -0.65 -12.77 11.83
N ASN A 16 -0.98 -13.66 12.77
CA ASN A 16 -1.29 -13.31 14.17
C ASN A 16 0.00 -12.98 14.96
N HIS A 17 0.73 -11.98 14.49
CA HIS A 17 1.88 -11.40 15.16
C HIS A 17 1.64 -9.89 15.34
N PRO A 18 2.04 -9.27 16.46
CA PRO A 18 1.80 -7.85 16.68
C PRO A 18 2.20 -6.95 15.52
N GLU A 19 3.37 -7.16 14.92
CA GLU A 19 3.85 -6.41 13.75
C GLU A 19 3.01 -6.66 12.49
N GLY A 20 2.58 -7.91 12.27
CA GLY A 20 1.70 -8.25 11.14
C GLY A 20 0.34 -7.57 11.24
N ILE A 21 -0.26 -7.59 12.44
CA ILE A 21 -1.51 -6.91 12.72
C ILE A 21 -1.34 -5.40 12.58
N LEU A 22 -0.29 -4.82 13.16
CA LEU A 22 0.00 -3.39 13.06
C LEU A 22 0.18 -2.92 11.61
N GLY A 23 0.92 -3.69 10.80
CA GLY A 23 1.10 -3.39 9.38
C GLY A 23 -0.21 -3.38 8.58
N ALA A 24 -1.09 -4.37 8.85
CA ALA A 24 -2.41 -4.42 8.23
C ALA A 24 -3.31 -3.25 8.65
N GLU A 25 -3.35 -2.95 9.95
CA GLU A 25 -4.12 -1.84 10.50
C GLU A 25 -3.64 -0.49 9.95
N ALA A 26 -2.33 -0.26 9.93
CA ALA A 26 -1.73 0.97 9.42
C ALA A 26 -1.99 1.17 7.92
N THR A 27 -1.85 0.11 7.12
CA THR A 27 -2.15 0.16 5.68
C THR A 27 -3.62 0.44 5.42
N ALA A 28 -4.53 -0.23 6.13
CA ALA A 28 -5.97 -0.01 5.99
C ALA A 28 -6.37 1.41 6.42
N LEU A 29 -5.75 1.93 7.48
CA LEU A 29 -5.98 3.31 7.95
C LEU A 29 -5.49 4.32 6.90
N ALA A 30 -4.32 4.12 6.30
CA ALA A 30 -3.81 4.99 5.24
C ALA A 30 -4.77 5.06 4.04
N ILE A 31 -5.27 3.91 3.59
CA ILE A 31 -6.26 3.84 2.51
C ILE A 31 -7.55 4.56 2.90
N PHE A 32 -8.04 4.32 4.12
CA PHE A 32 -9.26 4.95 4.64
C PHE A 32 -9.13 6.48 4.68
N GLU A 33 -8.03 7.00 5.20
CA GLU A 33 -7.76 8.45 5.27
C GLU A 33 -7.70 9.07 3.87
N CYS A 34 -6.96 8.45 2.95
CA CYS A 34 -6.85 8.94 1.57
C CYS A 34 -8.22 8.95 0.85
N ARG A 35 -9.06 7.94 1.04
CA ARG A 35 -10.44 7.91 0.45
C ARG A 35 -11.35 9.01 1.00
N HIS A 36 -11.03 9.56 2.17
CA HIS A 36 -11.75 10.69 2.77
C HIS A 36 -11.08 12.05 2.51
N GLY A 37 -10.17 12.11 1.54
CA GLY A 37 -9.48 13.34 1.12
C GLY A 37 -8.42 13.83 2.12
N ARG A 38 -7.97 12.96 3.04
CA ARG A 38 -6.89 13.23 3.99
C ARG A 38 -5.58 12.60 3.49
N ASP A 39 -4.48 12.90 4.15
CA ASP A 39 -3.19 12.25 3.90
C ASP A 39 -2.98 11.05 4.84
N ILE A 40 -1.79 10.43 4.78
CA ILE A 40 -1.46 9.25 5.57
C ILE A 40 -0.90 9.56 6.96
N THR A 41 -0.92 10.81 7.41
CA THR A 41 -0.33 11.23 8.70
C THR A 41 -0.91 10.44 9.88
N ALA A 42 -2.23 10.26 9.92
CA ALA A 42 -2.86 9.48 10.98
C ALA A 42 -2.40 8.01 11.02
N ALA A 43 -2.11 7.40 9.87
CA ALA A 43 -1.60 6.04 9.81
C ALA A 43 -0.14 5.94 10.28
N ILE A 44 0.68 6.95 9.98
CA ILE A 44 2.06 7.06 10.46
C ILE A 44 2.06 7.23 11.99
N GLU A 45 1.27 8.14 12.51
CA GLU A 45 1.15 8.38 13.95
C GLU A 45 0.63 7.13 14.69
N TYR A 46 -0.38 6.45 14.13
CA TYR A 46 -0.94 5.23 14.70
C TYR A 46 0.09 4.11 14.80
N SER A 47 0.86 3.89 13.74
CA SER A 47 1.84 2.81 13.68
C SER A 47 3.13 3.13 14.42
N GLY A 48 3.48 4.40 14.57
CA GLY A 48 4.78 4.83 15.09
C GLY A 48 5.96 4.52 14.16
N TYR A 49 5.70 4.20 12.90
CA TYR A 49 6.76 3.89 11.93
C TYR A 49 7.59 5.13 11.61
N ASP A 50 8.92 4.96 11.59
CA ASP A 50 9.82 5.98 11.07
C ASP A 50 9.76 5.99 9.54
N VAL A 51 9.35 7.11 8.98
CA VAL A 51 9.26 7.35 7.54
C VAL A 51 10.36 8.29 7.02
N ASN A 52 11.36 8.64 7.86
CA ASN A 52 12.55 9.37 7.44
C ASN A 52 13.60 8.40 6.89
N ILE A 53 13.29 7.78 5.76
CA ILE A 53 14.10 6.72 5.19
C ILE A 53 15.12 7.31 4.20
N ASN A 54 16.38 6.90 4.34
CA ASN A 54 17.38 7.14 3.32
C ASN A 54 17.28 6.06 2.24
N LYS A 55 17.10 6.45 0.99
CA LYS A 55 16.97 5.51 -0.14
C LYS A 55 18.07 4.46 -0.17
N ALA A 56 19.32 4.82 0.09
CA ALA A 56 20.45 3.90 0.10
C ALA A 56 20.34 2.76 1.13
N ASP A 57 19.52 2.94 2.16
CA ASP A 57 19.34 1.94 3.21
C ASP A 57 18.32 0.86 2.84
N VAL A 58 17.48 1.13 1.84
CA VAL A 58 16.37 0.24 1.42
C VAL A 58 16.49 -0.20 -0.04
N GLU A 59 17.25 0.50 -0.88
CA GLU A 59 17.43 0.17 -2.29
C GLU A 59 18.11 -1.19 -2.48
N ASN A 60 17.51 -2.05 -3.31
CA ASN A 60 17.95 -3.42 -3.58
C ASN A 60 18.03 -4.32 -2.33
N ARG A 61 17.31 -3.98 -1.26
CA ARG A 61 17.21 -4.82 -0.07
C ARG A 61 15.85 -5.49 -0.03
N PHE A 62 15.86 -6.81 -0.01
CA PHE A 62 14.65 -7.60 0.17
C PHE A 62 14.32 -7.68 1.66
N ASP A 63 13.10 -7.26 2.02
CA ASP A 63 12.55 -7.42 3.36
C ASP A 63 11.05 -7.74 3.23
N GLU A 64 10.67 -8.92 3.68
CA GLU A 64 9.29 -9.43 3.65
C GLU A 64 8.49 -9.12 4.92
N THR A 65 9.13 -8.47 5.89
CA THR A 65 8.45 -8.15 7.16
C THR A 65 7.58 -6.90 7.04
N CYS A 66 6.49 -6.85 7.82
CA CYS A 66 5.62 -5.66 7.84
C CYS A 66 6.37 -4.41 8.29
N GLN A 67 7.21 -4.52 9.33
CA GLN A 67 8.01 -3.42 9.84
C GLN A 67 9.14 -2.98 8.90
N GLY A 68 9.54 -3.82 7.95
CA GLY A 68 10.51 -3.45 6.91
C GLY A 68 9.86 -2.89 5.66
N THR A 69 8.62 -3.28 5.33
CA THR A 69 7.95 -2.93 4.07
C THR A 69 6.98 -1.76 4.20
N VAL A 70 6.12 -1.74 5.23
CA VAL A 70 5.07 -0.72 5.37
C VAL A 70 5.63 0.70 5.56
N PRO A 71 6.67 0.93 6.42
CA PRO A 71 7.30 2.26 6.51
C PRO A 71 7.87 2.74 5.17
N VAL A 72 8.45 1.84 4.37
CA VAL A 72 8.98 2.16 3.04
C VAL A 72 7.85 2.56 2.09
N ALA A 73 6.72 1.87 2.13
CA ALA A 73 5.54 2.24 1.36
C ALA A 73 5.03 3.66 1.73
N PHE A 74 4.96 3.97 3.03
CA PHE A 74 4.55 5.29 3.50
C PHE A 74 5.54 6.38 3.10
N TRP A 75 6.85 6.11 3.18
CA TRP A 75 7.88 7.00 2.70
C TRP A 75 7.73 7.30 1.20
N ILE A 76 7.46 6.28 0.36
CA ILE A 76 7.21 6.45 -1.07
C ILE A 76 5.99 7.33 -1.31
N ILE A 77 4.87 7.05 -0.64
CA ILE A 77 3.62 7.82 -0.79
C ILE A 77 3.83 9.30 -0.43
N ASN A 78 4.60 9.59 0.63
CA ASN A 78 4.88 10.97 1.04
C ASN A 78 5.72 11.75 0.02
N GLN A 79 6.54 11.07 -0.77
CA GLN A 79 7.37 11.70 -1.79
C GLN A 79 6.74 11.72 -3.17
N SER A 80 5.61 11.05 -3.34
CA SER A 80 4.97 10.90 -4.64
C SER A 80 3.95 11.99 -4.92
N THR A 81 3.78 12.30 -6.19
CA THR A 81 2.88 13.34 -6.68
C THR A 81 1.70 12.80 -7.50
N SER A 82 1.72 11.52 -7.85
CA SER A 82 0.67 10.84 -8.61
C SER A 82 0.69 9.34 -8.38
N PHE A 83 -0.36 8.65 -8.81
CA PHE A 83 -0.43 7.18 -8.82
C PHE A 83 0.75 6.55 -9.56
N GLU A 84 1.02 7.02 -10.78
CA GLU A 84 2.12 6.49 -11.60
C GLU A 84 3.49 6.76 -10.97
N ASP A 85 3.73 7.97 -10.43
CA ASP A 85 4.98 8.30 -9.74
C ASP A 85 5.21 7.38 -8.54
N ALA A 86 4.18 7.12 -7.75
CA ALA A 86 4.25 6.22 -6.60
C ALA A 86 4.65 4.79 -7.01
N LEU A 87 3.98 4.22 -8.02
CA LEU A 87 4.31 2.88 -8.51
C LEU A 87 5.70 2.79 -9.11
N ARG A 88 6.12 3.78 -9.91
CA ARG A 88 7.47 3.81 -10.48
C ARG A 88 8.55 3.85 -9.41
N ARG A 89 8.34 4.62 -8.34
CA ARG A 89 9.25 4.65 -7.18
C ARG A 89 9.31 3.30 -6.48
N ALA A 90 8.17 2.66 -6.23
CA ALA A 90 8.09 1.36 -5.57
C ALA A 90 8.85 0.28 -6.36
N VAL A 91 8.59 0.16 -7.67
CA VAL A 91 9.22 -0.85 -8.52
C VAL A 91 10.71 -0.57 -8.74
N SER A 92 11.09 0.70 -8.93
CA SER A 92 12.49 1.07 -9.17
C SER A 92 13.40 0.92 -7.95
N LEU A 93 12.83 0.71 -6.77
CA LEU A 93 13.62 0.51 -5.55
C LEU A 93 14.40 -0.82 -5.56
N GLY A 94 13.96 -1.80 -6.35
CA GLY A 94 14.64 -3.09 -6.50
C GLY A 94 14.58 -3.98 -5.25
N ALA A 95 13.63 -3.69 -4.34
CA ALA A 95 13.32 -4.48 -3.16
C ALA A 95 12.27 -5.57 -3.50
N ASP A 96 11.41 -5.95 -2.56
CA ASP A 96 10.24 -6.80 -2.81
C ASP A 96 9.18 -6.02 -3.62
N ALA A 97 9.43 -5.89 -4.92
CA ALA A 97 8.76 -4.92 -5.79
C ALA A 97 7.27 -5.20 -6.00
N ASP A 98 6.84 -6.45 -5.97
CA ASP A 98 5.44 -6.86 -6.11
C ASP A 98 4.65 -6.58 -4.83
N THR A 99 5.16 -6.96 -3.67
CA THR A 99 4.56 -6.65 -2.36
C THR A 99 4.52 -5.14 -2.12
N LEU A 100 5.66 -4.46 -2.31
CA LEU A 100 5.74 -3.01 -2.13
C LEU A 100 4.84 -2.27 -3.13
N GLY A 101 4.80 -2.73 -4.38
CA GLY A 101 3.92 -2.21 -5.42
C GLY A 101 2.43 -2.38 -5.09
N ALA A 102 2.05 -3.50 -4.48
CA ALA A 102 0.67 -3.76 -4.05
C ALA A 102 0.25 -2.81 -2.91
N ILE A 103 1.09 -2.62 -1.88
CA ILE A 103 0.80 -1.73 -0.76
C ILE A 103 0.76 -0.27 -1.23
N VAL A 104 1.79 0.18 -1.94
CA VAL A 104 1.86 1.55 -2.48
C VAL A 104 0.72 1.82 -3.44
N GLY A 105 0.41 0.87 -4.34
CA GLY A 105 -0.66 1.01 -5.31
C GLY A 105 -2.04 1.18 -4.68
N SER A 106 -2.33 0.41 -3.63
CA SER A 106 -3.62 0.51 -2.93
C SER A 106 -3.82 1.86 -2.22
N ILE A 107 -2.76 2.41 -1.63
CA ILE A 107 -2.81 3.74 -1.00
C ILE A 107 -2.85 4.84 -2.08
N ALA A 108 -2.06 4.69 -3.13
CA ALA A 108 -1.99 5.65 -4.25
C ALA A 108 -3.32 5.75 -5.00
N GLU A 109 -4.02 4.61 -5.22
CA GLU A 109 -5.36 4.60 -5.79
C GLU A 109 -6.34 5.39 -4.93
N ALA A 110 -6.32 5.16 -3.62
CA ALA A 110 -7.19 5.86 -2.69
C ALA A 110 -6.94 7.38 -2.69
N ARG A 111 -5.69 7.81 -2.94
CA ARG A 111 -5.27 9.22 -2.89
C ARG A 111 -5.45 9.95 -4.21
N TRP A 112 -5.16 9.33 -5.34
CA TRP A 112 -5.09 9.98 -6.66
C TRP A 112 -5.99 9.36 -7.72
N GLY A 113 -6.52 8.15 -7.47
CA GLY A 113 -7.18 7.34 -8.49
C GLY A 113 -6.18 6.69 -9.46
N ILE A 114 -6.63 5.65 -10.14
CA ILE A 114 -5.85 4.98 -11.19
C ILE A 114 -6.11 5.69 -12.53
N PRO A 115 -5.08 6.10 -13.28
CA PRO A 115 -5.27 6.62 -14.63
C PRO A 115 -5.95 5.60 -15.55
N ASP A 116 -6.95 6.02 -16.34
CA ASP A 116 -7.75 5.12 -17.20
C ASP A 116 -6.89 4.25 -18.11
N ALA A 117 -5.84 4.83 -18.70
CA ALA A 117 -4.94 4.08 -19.58
C ALA A 117 -4.21 2.95 -18.85
N MET A 118 -3.82 3.16 -17.59
CA MET A 118 -3.18 2.12 -16.77
C MET A 118 -4.20 1.05 -16.36
N HIS A 119 -5.40 1.46 -15.96
CA HIS A 119 -6.48 0.53 -15.63
C HIS A 119 -6.81 -0.36 -16.83
N GLN A 120 -7.04 0.22 -18.02
CA GLN A 120 -7.31 -0.54 -19.24
C GLN A 120 -6.19 -1.53 -19.54
N LYS A 121 -4.92 -1.10 -19.42
CA LYS A 121 -3.77 -1.94 -19.70
C LYS A 121 -3.65 -3.12 -18.75
N VAL A 122 -3.91 -2.92 -17.46
CA VAL A 122 -3.92 -4.01 -16.47
C VAL A 122 -5.02 -5.00 -16.77
N MET A 123 -6.22 -4.54 -17.14
CA MET A 123 -7.35 -5.41 -17.49
C MET A 123 -7.03 -6.34 -18.66
N GLU A 124 -6.19 -5.94 -19.63
CA GLU A 124 -5.74 -6.80 -20.74
C GLU A 124 -4.91 -8.01 -20.27
N TYR A 125 -4.20 -7.88 -19.13
CA TYR A 125 -3.34 -8.96 -18.59
C TYR A 125 -4.06 -9.88 -17.61
N LEU A 126 -5.19 -9.44 -17.04
CA LEU A 126 -5.90 -10.21 -16.03
C LEU A 126 -6.79 -11.28 -16.66
N PRO A 127 -6.85 -12.50 -16.09
CA PRO A 127 -7.86 -13.47 -16.43
C PRO A 127 -9.28 -12.92 -16.25
N GLU A 128 -10.24 -13.41 -17.05
CA GLU A 128 -11.63 -12.95 -17.04
C GLU A 128 -12.27 -13.02 -15.64
N GLU A 129 -11.96 -14.05 -14.88
CA GLU A 129 -12.44 -14.21 -13.49
C GLU A 129 -12.02 -13.05 -12.59
N MET A 130 -10.76 -12.60 -12.69
CA MET A 130 -10.25 -11.45 -11.93
C MET A 130 -10.83 -10.13 -12.42
N GLN A 131 -11.01 -9.97 -13.75
CA GLN A 131 -11.68 -8.80 -14.32
C GLN A 131 -13.10 -8.65 -13.76
N ASN A 132 -13.85 -9.75 -13.68
CA ASN A 132 -15.22 -9.78 -13.17
C ASN A 132 -15.27 -9.36 -11.68
N VAL A 133 -14.30 -9.78 -10.86
CA VAL A 133 -14.21 -9.35 -9.46
C VAL A 133 -14.01 -7.84 -9.38
N ILE A 134 -13.06 -7.29 -10.14
CA ILE A 134 -12.79 -5.84 -10.14
C ILE A 134 -14.01 -5.04 -10.60
N LEU A 135 -14.70 -5.51 -11.65
CA LEU A 135 -15.88 -4.82 -12.17
C LEU A 135 -17.09 -4.88 -11.22
N SER A 136 -17.17 -5.90 -10.37
CA SER A 136 -18.27 -6.07 -9.41
C SER A 136 -18.11 -5.24 -8.13
N THR A 137 -16.94 -4.68 -7.88
CA THR A 137 -16.61 -3.90 -6.66
C THR A 137 -16.75 -2.39 -6.83
N LYS A 138 -17.21 -1.93 -7.99
CA LYS A 138 -17.43 -0.48 -8.29
C LYS A 138 -18.77 0.03 -7.80
#